data_9730e25f66252f02e599606628e1f531
#
_entry.id   9730e25f66252f02e599606628e1f531
#
_cell.length_a   1.000
_cell.length_b   1.000
_cell.length_c   1.000
_cell.angle_alpha   90.00
_cell.angle_beta   90.00
_cell.angle_gamma   90.00
#
_symmetry.space_group_name_H-M   'P 1'
#
loop_
_entity.id
_entity.type
_entity.pdbx_description
1 polymer ?
#
loop_
_entity_poly.entity_id
_entity_poly.type
_entity_poly.pdbx_seq_one_letter_code
_entity_poly.pdbx_strand_id
1 'polypeptide(L)'
;MSARYYWVGLLLLWSSWQVARAADVTLTVSNEDDRQRQEVVAIDLQAVCQRLGIAVGEPFVVRNAFGQEVGYQKTHDGQLLLDVAVQPHGQAVYRVTKGVPQPPKCYVQGAMYPIRKDDIAWENDRGAYRVYGPALQRTGEKSFGTDVWVKNTPELVVAHRYRMDYEGNVQEDSLYKIGKKSEARQIDLRTSFHLDQGNGMDAYSVGPTLGCGAPALMVDGRLVFPYCYERYQILDNGPLRFTVALDYAPNADGIKEHRIITLDKGMHLNRMTVWYDGIQQPVALASGVVLHGDAGVVVEKDRVLYADPTDNPQKHNSQIFVAALFPNGLSQTLVHQQDGHRHALGILNDYRGQRYTYYFGSAWSRYDVPTLAQWQNCVDNELHQLRNPLSIQIQ
;
A
#
# COMPACT_ATOMS: atom_id res chain seq x y z
N MET A 1 1.37 99.26 0.97
CA MET A 1 1.94 98.07 1.65
C MET A 1 1.01 96.88 1.48
N SER A 2 1.31 95.98 0.55
CA SER A 2 0.45 94.85 0.23
C SER A 2 1.08 93.57 0.78
N ALA A 3 0.47 92.91 1.70
CA ALA A 3 0.87 91.61 2.28
C ALA A 3 0.37 90.49 1.38
N ARG A 4 1.34 89.68 0.87
CA ARG A 4 1.06 88.46 0.10
C ARG A 4 1.02 87.28 1.07
N TYR A 5 -0.12 86.60 1.14
CA TYR A 5 -0.26 85.31 1.83
C TYR A 5 0.10 84.16 0.89
N TYR A 6 1.11 83.35 1.28
CA TYR A 6 1.45 82.07 0.62
C TYR A 6 0.63 80.94 1.29
N TRP A 7 -0.18 80.27 0.52
CA TRP A 7 -0.78 79.01 0.93
C TRP A 7 0.15 77.85 0.61
N VAL A 8 0.62 77.15 1.65
CA VAL A 8 1.35 75.88 1.51
C VAL A 8 0.34 74.77 1.57
N GLY A 9 0.05 74.18 0.41
CA GLY A 9 -0.82 72.99 0.34
C GLY A 9 -0.08 71.73 0.79
N LEU A 10 -0.44 71.13 1.89
CA LEU A 10 0.03 69.80 2.34
C LEU A 10 -0.68 68.72 1.52
N LEU A 11 0.01 68.11 0.56
CA LEU A 11 -0.42 66.91 -0.15
C LEU A 11 -0.18 65.68 0.77
N LEU A 12 -1.23 65.19 1.43
CA LEU A 12 -1.24 63.91 2.12
C LEU A 12 -1.31 62.78 1.08
N LEU A 13 -0.15 62.14 0.79
CA LEU A 13 -0.05 60.91 0.05
C LEU A 13 -0.62 59.78 0.92
N TRP A 14 -1.85 59.37 0.68
CA TRP A 14 -2.38 58.11 1.20
C TRP A 14 -1.77 56.98 0.40
N SER A 15 -0.70 56.38 0.93
CA SER A 15 -0.22 55.06 0.46
C SER A 15 -1.23 54.02 0.96
N SER A 16 -2.12 53.57 0.08
CA SER A 16 -2.94 52.38 0.30
C SER A 16 -2.02 51.17 0.37
N TRP A 17 -1.67 50.74 1.56
CA TRP A 17 -1.09 49.41 1.76
C TRP A 17 -2.19 48.40 1.39
N GLN A 18 -2.16 47.92 0.16
CA GLN A 18 -2.83 46.69 -0.17
C GLN A 18 -2.12 45.58 0.60
N VAL A 19 -2.70 45.19 1.73
CA VAL A 19 -2.36 43.92 2.36
C VAL A 19 -2.67 42.86 1.32
N ALA A 20 -1.63 42.34 0.67
CA ALA A 20 -1.78 41.17 -0.22
C ALA A 20 -2.43 40.06 0.61
N ARG A 21 -3.72 39.81 0.37
CA ARG A 21 -4.42 38.69 0.98
C ARG A 21 -3.66 37.44 0.58
N ALA A 22 -3.12 36.70 1.54
CA ALA A 22 -2.50 35.44 1.28
C ALA A 22 -3.47 34.62 0.42
N ALA A 23 -3.00 34.16 -0.75
CA ALA A 23 -3.86 33.39 -1.62
C ALA A 23 -4.19 32.06 -0.90
N ASP A 24 -5.46 31.87 -0.58
CA ASP A 24 -5.99 30.61 -0.08
C ASP A 24 -6.38 29.76 -1.29
N VAL A 25 -6.12 28.46 -1.25
CA VAL A 25 -6.58 27.51 -2.26
C VAL A 25 -7.68 26.65 -1.67
N THR A 26 -8.79 26.54 -2.38
CA THR A 26 -9.90 25.66 -2.00
C THR A 26 -9.83 24.38 -2.82
N LEU A 27 -9.83 23.22 -2.13
CA LEU A 27 -9.95 21.91 -2.71
C LEU A 27 -11.36 21.39 -2.45
N THR A 28 -12.09 21.06 -3.49
CA THR A 28 -13.42 20.47 -3.39
C THR A 28 -13.36 19.05 -3.93
N VAL A 29 -13.68 18.08 -3.08
CA VAL A 29 -13.76 16.66 -3.43
C VAL A 29 -15.23 16.27 -3.47
N SER A 30 -15.71 15.80 -4.62
CA SER A 30 -17.13 15.46 -4.83
C SER A 30 -17.30 13.95 -5.01
N ASN A 31 -18.34 13.43 -4.40
CA ASN A 31 -18.78 12.05 -4.49
C ASN A 31 -20.14 11.99 -5.21
N GLU A 32 -20.19 11.38 -6.37
CA GLU A 32 -21.42 11.19 -7.14
C GLU A 32 -22.09 9.82 -6.86
N ASP A 33 -21.50 9.00 -5.98
CA ASP A 33 -21.97 7.67 -5.61
C ASP A 33 -23.08 7.74 -4.55
N ASP A 34 -23.95 6.73 -4.52
CA ASP A 34 -24.97 6.50 -3.49
C ASP A 34 -24.37 6.05 -2.13
N ARG A 35 -23.07 5.82 -2.05
CA ARG A 35 -22.35 5.36 -0.87
C ARG A 35 -21.43 6.43 -0.32
N GLN A 36 -21.30 6.47 1.01
CA GLN A 36 -20.24 7.25 1.62
C GLN A 36 -18.87 6.71 1.17
N ARG A 37 -17.97 7.62 0.83
CA ARG A 37 -16.60 7.28 0.42
C ARG A 37 -15.61 7.78 1.47
N GLN A 38 -14.65 6.92 1.83
CA GLN A 38 -13.47 7.30 2.61
C GLN A 38 -12.25 6.68 1.98
N GLU A 39 -11.36 7.52 1.47
CA GLU A 39 -10.18 7.07 0.74
C GLU A 39 -9.09 8.15 0.71
N VAL A 40 -7.88 7.75 0.40
CA VAL A 40 -6.78 8.68 0.10
C VAL A 40 -6.91 9.13 -1.35
N VAL A 41 -7.09 10.45 -1.54
CA VAL A 41 -7.11 11.06 -2.87
C VAL A 41 -5.77 11.69 -3.21
N ALA A 42 -5.42 11.68 -4.50
CA ALA A 42 -4.20 12.28 -5.03
C ALA A 42 -4.55 13.54 -5.84
N ILE A 43 -3.91 14.66 -5.51
CA ILE A 43 -4.16 15.98 -6.04
C ILE A 43 -2.85 16.50 -6.63
N ASP A 44 -2.87 17.17 -7.76
CA ASP A 44 -1.70 17.78 -8.38
C ASP A 44 -1.07 18.83 -7.43
N LEU A 45 0.05 18.47 -6.82
CA LEU A 45 0.78 19.31 -5.88
C LEU A 45 1.29 20.58 -6.54
N GLN A 46 1.72 20.52 -7.80
CA GLN A 46 2.21 21.68 -8.53
C GLN A 46 1.09 22.70 -8.75
N ALA A 47 -0.10 22.25 -9.15
CA ALA A 47 -1.27 23.10 -9.33
C ALA A 47 -1.68 23.81 -8.02
N VAL A 48 -1.64 23.10 -6.89
CA VAL A 48 -1.91 23.68 -5.56
C VAL A 48 -0.86 24.73 -5.22
N CYS A 49 0.43 24.43 -5.36
CA CYS A 49 1.51 25.35 -5.03
C CYS A 49 1.50 26.61 -5.91
N GLN A 50 1.22 26.48 -7.21
CA GLN A 50 1.10 27.60 -8.14
C GLN A 50 -0.01 28.57 -7.73
N ARG A 51 -1.20 28.03 -7.38
CA ARG A 51 -2.31 28.88 -6.91
C ARG A 51 -2.03 29.56 -5.57
N LEU A 52 -1.34 28.82 -4.68
CA LEU A 52 -0.94 29.36 -3.38
C LEU A 52 0.22 30.38 -3.49
N GLY A 53 0.90 30.46 -4.64
CA GLY A 53 2.06 31.31 -4.86
C GLY A 53 3.26 30.93 -3.99
N ILE A 54 3.58 29.63 -3.96
CA ILE A 54 4.74 29.05 -3.25
C ILE A 54 5.49 28.03 -4.12
N ALA A 55 6.73 27.74 -3.77
CA ALA A 55 7.47 26.64 -4.36
C ALA A 55 6.97 25.27 -3.82
N VAL A 56 7.11 24.21 -4.59
CA VAL A 56 6.66 22.84 -4.22
C VAL A 56 7.25 22.35 -2.89
N GLY A 57 8.49 22.79 -2.57
CA GLY A 57 9.17 22.44 -1.31
C GLY A 57 8.68 23.20 -0.08
N GLU A 58 8.00 24.33 -0.27
CA GLU A 58 7.53 25.16 0.85
C GLU A 58 6.40 24.49 1.64
N PRO A 59 6.33 24.75 2.97
CA PRO A 59 5.27 24.20 3.81
C PRO A 59 3.96 24.95 3.62
N PHE A 60 2.85 24.25 3.80
CA PHE A 60 1.51 24.80 3.84
C PHE A 60 0.65 24.00 4.81
N VAL A 61 -0.49 24.51 5.17
CA VAL A 61 -1.45 23.86 6.09
C VAL A 61 -2.73 23.57 5.33
N VAL A 62 -3.27 22.37 5.52
CA VAL A 62 -4.58 21.97 4.98
C VAL A 62 -5.58 21.93 6.13
N ARG A 63 -6.76 22.56 5.96
CA ARG A 63 -7.84 22.54 6.94
C ARG A 63 -9.14 22.06 6.30
N ASN A 64 -9.90 21.28 7.06
CA ASN A 64 -11.25 20.88 6.64
C ASN A 64 -12.26 22.06 6.82
N ALA A 65 -13.51 21.83 6.44
CA ALA A 65 -14.59 22.82 6.54
C ALA A 65 -14.84 23.33 7.98
N PHE A 66 -14.41 22.60 9.00
CA PHE A 66 -14.53 22.98 10.41
C PHE A 66 -13.30 23.76 10.92
N GLY A 67 -12.34 24.07 10.05
CA GLY A 67 -11.09 24.75 10.40
C GLY A 67 -10.04 23.88 11.10
N GLN A 68 -10.30 22.57 11.24
CA GLN A 68 -9.36 21.62 11.83
C GLN A 68 -8.27 21.30 10.83
N GLU A 69 -7.01 21.24 11.31
CA GLU A 69 -5.88 20.84 10.47
C GLU A 69 -5.97 19.38 10.11
N VAL A 70 -5.71 19.06 8.84
CA VAL A 70 -5.73 17.71 8.27
C VAL A 70 -4.31 17.36 7.83
N GLY A 71 -3.83 16.19 8.26
CA GLY A 71 -2.55 15.67 7.83
C GLY A 71 -2.57 15.32 6.34
N TYR A 72 -1.45 15.59 5.67
CA TYR A 72 -1.27 15.29 4.25
C TYR A 72 0.11 14.68 3.99
N GLN A 73 0.29 14.15 2.78
CA GLN A 73 1.58 13.66 2.30
C GLN A 73 1.88 14.22 0.91
N LYS A 74 3.12 14.66 0.69
CA LYS A 74 3.66 14.93 -0.63
C LYS A 74 4.36 13.66 -1.13
N THR A 75 4.10 13.24 -2.38
CA THR A 75 4.67 12.03 -2.95
C THR A 75 5.84 12.32 -3.89
N HIS A 76 6.64 11.28 -4.17
CA HIS A 76 7.78 11.34 -5.10
C HIS A 76 7.37 11.74 -6.53
N ASP A 77 6.15 11.42 -6.95
CA ASP A 77 5.60 11.70 -8.27
C ASP A 77 4.78 13.01 -8.34
N GLY A 78 4.94 13.88 -7.32
CA GLY A 78 4.38 15.24 -7.34
C GLY A 78 2.90 15.33 -6.98
N GLN A 79 2.37 14.37 -6.21
CA GLN A 79 1.00 14.42 -5.70
C GLN A 79 0.95 14.96 -4.26
N LEU A 80 -0.14 15.62 -3.94
CA LEU A 80 -0.61 15.91 -2.59
C LEU A 80 -1.66 14.87 -2.23
N LEU A 81 -1.41 14.06 -1.22
CA LEU A 81 -2.37 13.07 -0.71
C LEU A 81 -3.15 13.64 0.46
N LEU A 82 -4.47 13.43 0.44
CA LEU A 82 -5.39 13.71 1.55
C LEU A 82 -6.25 12.47 1.83
N ASP A 83 -6.45 12.14 3.11
CA ASP A 83 -7.49 11.20 3.54
C ASP A 83 -8.82 11.97 3.63
N VAL A 84 -9.77 11.62 2.78
CA VAL A 84 -11.05 12.33 2.65
C VAL A 84 -12.22 11.43 3.00
N ALA A 85 -13.25 11.99 3.63
CA ALA A 85 -14.54 11.35 3.85
C ALA A 85 -15.62 12.19 3.19
N VAL A 86 -16.36 11.61 2.24
CA VAL A 86 -17.37 12.33 1.45
C VAL A 86 -18.69 11.58 1.50
N GLN A 87 -19.75 12.25 1.91
CA GLN A 87 -21.10 11.69 1.97
C GLN A 87 -21.63 11.33 0.57
N PRO A 88 -22.63 10.44 0.45
CA PRO A 88 -23.32 10.18 -0.81
C PRO A 88 -23.80 11.50 -1.46
N HIS A 89 -23.56 11.66 -2.75
CA HIS A 89 -23.89 12.86 -3.55
C HIS A 89 -23.43 14.18 -2.90
N GLY A 90 -22.38 14.11 -2.06
CA GLY A 90 -21.88 15.23 -1.28
C GLY A 90 -20.54 15.74 -1.73
N GLN A 91 -20.05 16.72 -0.99
CA GLN A 91 -18.75 17.33 -1.19
C GLN A 91 -18.02 17.48 0.14
N ALA A 92 -16.71 17.28 0.10
CA ALA A 92 -15.79 17.65 1.18
C ALA A 92 -14.91 18.82 0.70
N VAL A 93 -14.83 19.87 1.51
CA VAL A 93 -14.09 21.09 1.17
C VAL A 93 -12.90 21.23 2.11
N TYR A 94 -11.74 21.50 1.53
CA TYR A 94 -10.50 21.77 2.26
C TYR A 94 -9.93 23.12 1.82
N ARG A 95 -9.35 23.82 2.79
CA ARG A 95 -8.65 25.07 2.54
C ARG A 95 -7.15 24.86 2.74
N VAL A 96 -6.37 25.27 1.76
CA VAL A 96 -4.90 25.23 1.82
C VAL A 96 -4.38 26.65 2.00
N THR A 97 -3.55 26.87 3.01
CA THR A 97 -2.97 28.19 3.35
C THR A 97 -1.47 28.04 3.60
N LYS A 98 -0.72 29.13 3.35
CA LYS A 98 0.69 29.18 3.75
C LYS A 98 0.82 28.97 5.25
N GLY A 99 1.82 28.19 5.67
CA GLY A 99 2.09 27.94 7.09
C GLY A 99 2.86 26.65 7.31
N VAL A 100 3.22 26.40 8.55
CA VAL A 100 3.93 25.18 8.96
C VAL A 100 2.90 24.21 9.55
N PRO A 101 2.72 23.01 8.94
CA PRO A 101 1.75 22.04 9.44
C PRO A 101 2.23 21.36 10.72
N GLN A 102 1.30 20.88 11.51
CA GLN A 102 1.60 19.97 12.61
C GLN A 102 2.07 18.61 12.05
N PRO A 103 2.97 17.89 12.73
CA PRO A 103 3.35 16.54 12.33
C PRO A 103 2.10 15.63 12.27
N PRO A 104 1.80 15.03 11.12
CA PRO A 104 0.64 14.14 11.01
C PRO A 104 0.89 12.80 11.70
N LYS A 105 -0.18 12.14 12.18
CA LYS A 105 -0.10 10.74 12.60
C LYS A 105 0.27 9.89 11.38
N CYS A 106 1.22 8.97 11.56
CA CYS A 106 1.63 8.02 10.54
C CYS A 106 0.74 6.78 10.61
N TYR A 107 0.09 6.44 9.49
CA TYR A 107 -0.77 5.25 9.36
C TYR A 107 -0.19 4.19 8.43
N VAL A 108 0.86 4.53 7.68
CA VAL A 108 1.46 3.66 6.68
C VAL A 108 2.98 3.74 6.80
N GLN A 109 3.65 2.60 6.85
CA GLN A 109 5.10 2.53 6.96
C GLN A 109 5.64 1.28 6.30
N GLY A 110 6.86 1.35 5.79
CA GLY A 110 7.61 0.18 5.34
C GLY A 110 9.11 0.40 5.42
N ALA A 111 9.86 -0.68 5.46
CA ALA A 111 11.31 -0.66 5.48
C ALA A 111 11.90 -1.97 4.96
N MET A 112 13.19 -1.96 4.63
CA MET A 112 13.98 -3.16 4.48
C MET A 112 14.56 -3.51 5.86
N TYR A 113 14.49 -4.79 6.22
CA TYR A 113 14.84 -5.33 7.54
C TYR A 113 16.04 -6.29 7.45
N PRO A 114 17.29 -5.83 7.67
CA PRO A 114 18.46 -6.69 7.66
C PRO A 114 18.39 -7.80 8.72
N ILE A 115 17.80 -7.51 9.88
CA ILE A 115 17.59 -8.50 10.96
C ILE A 115 16.68 -9.65 10.54
N ARG A 116 15.92 -9.47 9.44
CA ARG A 116 15.03 -10.46 8.84
C ARG A 116 15.50 -10.86 7.44
N LYS A 117 16.82 -10.97 7.26
CA LYS A 117 17.47 -11.45 6.04
C LYS A 117 17.10 -10.65 4.78
N ASP A 118 17.12 -9.33 4.91
CA ASP A 118 16.85 -8.35 3.87
C ASP A 118 15.40 -8.34 3.36
N ASP A 119 14.43 -8.83 4.12
CA ASP A 119 13.03 -8.69 3.76
C ASP A 119 12.62 -7.22 3.68
N ILE A 120 11.80 -6.87 2.68
CA ILE A 120 11.09 -5.59 2.65
C ILE A 120 9.66 -5.85 3.10
N ALA A 121 9.26 -5.21 4.20
CA ALA A 121 7.91 -5.30 4.72
C ALA A 121 7.29 -3.92 4.89
N TRP A 122 5.99 -3.84 4.66
CA TRP A 122 5.20 -2.62 4.79
C TRP A 122 3.82 -2.93 5.33
N GLU A 123 3.22 -1.92 5.94
CA GLU A 123 1.92 -2.04 6.58
C GLU A 123 1.13 -0.74 6.52
N ASN A 124 -0.18 -0.87 6.66
CA ASN A 124 -1.08 0.22 6.96
C ASN A 124 -1.98 -0.12 8.16
N ASP A 125 -3.05 0.64 8.35
CA ASP A 125 -4.05 0.41 9.40
C ASP A 125 -4.94 -0.82 9.16
N ARG A 126 -4.77 -1.60 8.08
CA ARG A 126 -5.58 -2.77 7.74
C ARG A 126 -4.80 -4.08 7.74
N GLY A 127 -3.60 -4.09 7.15
CA GLY A 127 -2.80 -5.29 6.99
C GLY A 127 -1.32 -4.97 6.82
N ALA A 128 -0.51 -6.03 6.70
CA ALA A 128 0.90 -5.89 6.38
C ALA A 128 1.32 -6.92 5.33
N TYR A 129 2.39 -6.63 4.65
CA TYR A 129 2.88 -7.39 3.50
C TYR A 129 4.39 -7.45 3.50
N ARG A 130 4.93 -8.46 2.80
CA ARG A 130 6.37 -8.68 2.70
C ARG A 130 6.76 -9.21 1.34
N VAL A 131 7.94 -8.78 0.87
CA VAL A 131 8.71 -9.49 -0.17
C VAL A 131 10.01 -9.96 0.43
N TYR A 132 10.43 -11.17 0.05
CA TYR A 132 11.59 -11.81 0.61
C TYR A 132 12.88 -11.29 0.01
N GLY A 133 13.88 -11.15 0.87
CA GLY A 133 15.15 -10.55 0.51
C GLY A 133 16.22 -11.52 0.01
N PRO A 134 17.28 -10.99 -0.60
CA PRO A 134 18.37 -11.82 -1.14
C PRO A 134 19.12 -12.60 -0.05
N ALA A 135 19.20 -12.10 1.18
CA ALA A 135 19.83 -12.84 2.27
C ALA A 135 19.05 -14.10 2.65
N LEU A 136 17.70 -14.05 2.62
CA LEU A 136 16.88 -15.24 2.83
C LEU A 136 17.05 -16.25 1.70
N GLN A 137 16.97 -15.80 0.45
CA GLN A 137 17.11 -16.67 -0.72
C GLN A 137 18.48 -17.38 -0.75
N ARG A 138 19.56 -16.73 -0.29
CA ARG A 138 20.89 -17.36 -0.15
C ARG A 138 20.95 -18.51 0.84
N THR A 139 20.00 -18.66 1.75
CA THR A 139 19.91 -19.84 2.63
C THR A 139 19.40 -21.09 1.91
N GLY A 140 18.94 -20.96 0.66
CA GLY A 140 18.31 -22.02 -0.12
C GLY A 140 16.78 -22.06 0.04
N GLU A 141 16.21 -21.18 0.82
CA GLU A 141 14.75 -21.02 0.93
C GLU A 141 14.18 -20.50 -0.39
N LYS A 142 13.07 -21.09 -0.83
CA LYS A 142 12.36 -20.71 -2.05
C LYS A 142 11.06 -20.03 -1.69
N SER A 143 11.09 -18.71 -1.61
CA SER A 143 9.92 -17.87 -1.30
C SER A 143 9.89 -16.74 -2.31
N PHE A 144 9.05 -16.85 -3.36
CA PHE A 144 9.08 -15.96 -4.52
C PHE A 144 7.94 -14.95 -4.52
N GLY A 145 6.85 -15.27 -3.84
CA GLY A 145 5.63 -14.48 -3.83
C GLY A 145 5.63 -13.33 -2.85
N THR A 146 4.52 -12.61 -2.83
CA THR A 146 4.23 -11.62 -1.79
C THR A 146 3.56 -12.31 -0.61
N ASP A 147 4.06 -12.01 0.56
CA ASP A 147 3.55 -12.52 1.83
C ASP A 147 2.54 -11.56 2.46
N VAL A 148 1.71 -12.12 3.35
CA VAL A 148 0.64 -11.43 4.04
C VAL A 148 0.79 -11.60 5.55
N TRP A 149 0.78 -10.48 6.26
CA TRP A 149 0.62 -10.43 7.69
C TRP A 149 -0.75 -9.87 8.05
N VAL A 150 -1.48 -10.60 8.85
CA VAL A 150 -2.78 -10.14 9.32
C VAL A 150 -2.63 -9.32 10.59
N LYS A 151 -3.50 -8.31 10.73
CA LYS A 151 -3.54 -7.38 11.86
C LYS A 151 -4.96 -7.32 12.44
N ASN A 152 -5.08 -6.99 13.71
CA ASN A 152 -6.33 -6.66 14.39
C ASN A 152 -6.22 -5.31 15.13
N THR A 153 -5.32 -4.46 14.67
CA THR A 153 -5.07 -3.12 15.20
C THR A 153 -4.74 -2.15 14.05
N PRO A 154 -5.15 -0.88 14.13
CA PRO A 154 -4.73 0.14 13.17
C PRO A 154 -3.30 0.64 13.40
N GLU A 155 -2.65 0.25 14.51
CA GLU A 155 -1.30 0.71 14.84
C GLU A 155 -0.24 -0.01 14.00
N LEU A 156 0.91 0.65 13.81
CA LEU A 156 2.07 0.09 13.11
C LEU A 156 2.79 -0.89 14.03
N VAL A 157 2.93 -2.14 13.60
CA VAL A 157 3.40 -3.25 14.46
C VAL A 157 4.58 -4.03 13.88
N VAL A 158 4.82 -4.02 12.57
CA VAL A 158 5.79 -4.90 11.89
C VAL A 158 7.21 -4.73 12.43
N ALA A 159 7.68 -3.49 12.53
CA ALA A 159 9.04 -3.22 13.04
C ALA A 159 9.23 -3.70 14.48
N HIS A 160 8.21 -3.53 15.32
CA HIS A 160 8.23 -4.02 16.70
C HIS A 160 8.24 -5.55 16.76
N ARG A 161 7.39 -6.21 15.97
CA ARG A 161 7.30 -7.68 15.91
C ARG A 161 8.59 -8.31 15.41
N TYR A 162 9.23 -7.76 14.38
CA TYR A 162 10.53 -8.24 13.90
C TYR A 162 11.62 -8.12 14.95
N ARG A 163 11.65 -7.02 15.69
CA ARG A 163 12.62 -6.85 16.77
C ARG A 163 12.39 -7.85 17.90
N MET A 164 11.14 -8.03 18.34
CA MET A 164 10.78 -8.99 19.39
C MET A 164 11.20 -10.41 19.02
N ASP A 165 10.91 -10.85 17.80
CA ASP A 165 11.28 -12.16 17.30
C ASP A 165 12.81 -12.33 17.24
N TYR A 166 13.52 -11.34 16.74
CA TYR A 166 14.98 -11.37 16.68
C TYR A 166 15.62 -11.48 18.07
N GLU A 167 15.18 -10.66 19.02
CA GLU A 167 15.65 -10.69 20.41
C GLU A 167 15.26 -12.01 21.10
N GLY A 168 14.07 -12.54 20.80
CA GLY A 168 13.62 -13.85 21.26
C GLY A 168 14.50 -14.98 20.75
N ASN A 169 14.76 -15.03 19.44
CA ASN A 169 15.61 -16.03 18.82
C ASN A 169 17.04 -16.05 19.42
N VAL A 170 17.62 -14.91 19.74
CA VAL A 170 18.92 -14.81 20.41
C VAL A 170 18.87 -15.43 21.82
N GLN A 171 17.78 -15.21 22.57
CA GLN A 171 17.59 -15.82 23.88
C GLN A 171 17.35 -17.33 23.79
N GLU A 172 16.53 -17.76 22.86
CA GLU A 172 16.25 -19.18 22.59
C GLU A 172 17.52 -19.97 22.27
N ASP A 173 18.33 -19.46 21.33
CA ASP A 173 19.61 -20.07 20.97
C ASP A 173 20.52 -20.25 22.18
N SER A 174 20.54 -19.27 23.08
CA SER A 174 21.33 -19.32 24.32
C SER A 174 20.80 -20.40 25.26
N LEU A 175 19.49 -20.53 25.40
CA LEU A 175 18.83 -21.55 26.22
C LEU A 175 18.98 -22.96 25.64
N TYR A 176 18.86 -23.11 24.33
CA TYR A 176 19.07 -24.40 23.65
C TYR A 176 20.50 -24.92 23.84
N LYS A 177 21.52 -24.05 23.75
CA LYS A 177 22.94 -24.42 23.98
C LYS A 177 23.21 -24.99 25.37
N ILE A 178 22.44 -24.59 26.38
CA ILE A 178 22.56 -25.08 27.75
C ILE A 178 21.50 -26.12 28.12
N GLY A 179 20.76 -26.64 27.12
CA GLY A 179 19.80 -27.74 27.29
C GLY A 179 18.42 -27.32 27.87
N LYS A 180 18.16 -26.03 28.04
CA LYS A 180 16.91 -25.49 28.63
C LYS A 180 15.79 -25.34 27.60
N LYS A 181 15.43 -26.43 26.93
CA LYS A 181 14.48 -26.46 25.80
C LYS A 181 13.08 -25.95 26.15
N SER A 182 12.60 -26.23 27.37
CA SER A 182 11.28 -25.77 27.80
C SER A 182 11.24 -24.24 27.99
N GLU A 183 12.31 -23.68 28.54
CA GLU A 183 12.43 -22.21 28.71
C GLU A 183 12.56 -21.54 27.33
N ALA A 184 13.35 -22.10 26.40
CA ALA A 184 13.45 -21.62 25.03
C ALA A 184 12.07 -21.58 24.35
N ARG A 185 11.31 -22.67 24.43
CA ARG A 185 9.95 -22.71 23.89
C ARG A 185 9.02 -21.66 24.46
N GLN A 186 9.16 -21.29 25.73
CA GLN A 186 8.37 -20.21 26.34
C GLN A 186 8.77 -18.82 25.81
N ILE A 187 10.02 -18.64 25.39
CA ILE A 187 10.45 -17.41 24.71
C ILE A 187 9.76 -17.33 23.34
N ASP A 188 9.91 -18.36 22.48
CA ASP A 188 9.28 -18.46 21.16
C ASP A 188 7.77 -18.14 21.24
N LEU A 189 7.03 -18.76 22.16
CA LEU A 189 5.60 -18.52 22.32
C LEU A 189 5.23 -17.06 22.63
N ARG A 190 6.17 -16.25 23.14
CA ARG A 190 5.92 -14.84 23.49
C ARG A 190 6.48 -13.86 22.48
N THR A 191 7.44 -14.27 21.66
CA THR A 191 8.18 -13.36 20.77
C THR A 191 7.98 -13.63 19.29
N SER A 192 7.66 -14.87 18.91
CA SER A 192 7.46 -15.25 17.51
C SER A 192 6.39 -14.40 16.82
N PHE A 193 6.73 -13.84 15.67
CA PHE A 193 5.75 -13.10 14.85
C PHE A 193 4.78 -14.04 14.12
N HIS A 194 5.04 -15.33 14.09
CA HIS A 194 4.09 -16.33 13.56
C HIS A 194 2.90 -16.61 14.50
N LEU A 195 2.93 -16.06 15.72
CA LEU A 195 1.87 -16.22 16.70
C LEU A 195 1.20 -14.87 17.00
N ASP A 196 -0.13 -14.89 17.16
CA ASP A 196 -0.89 -13.70 17.52
C ASP A 196 -0.63 -13.29 18.97
N GLN A 197 0.09 -12.19 19.15
CA GLN A 197 0.35 -11.58 20.46
C GLN A 197 -0.69 -10.48 20.81
N GLY A 198 -1.87 -10.52 20.19
CA GLY A 198 -2.93 -9.54 20.38
C GLY A 198 -2.93 -8.39 19.38
N ASN A 199 -2.06 -8.42 18.38
CA ASN A 199 -1.94 -7.39 17.34
C ASN A 199 -1.76 -7.96 15.92
N GLY A 200 -2.00 -9.26 15.74
CA GLY A 200 -1.88 -9.97 14.47
C GLY A 200 -0.66 -10.89 14.38
N MET A 201 -0.46 -11.51 13.24
CA MET A 201 0.59 -12.52 13.02
C MET A 201 0.92 -12.69 11.53
N ASP A 202 2.07 -13.32 11.28
CA ASP A 202 2.48 -13.90 10.01
C ASP A 202 2.17 -15.39 10.02
N ALA A 203 1.07 -15.79 9.38
CA ALA A 203 0.66 -17.20 9.32
C ALA A 203 0.35 -17.66 7.88
N TYR A 204 0.41 -16.77 6.89
CA TYR A 204 0.18 -17.10 5.49
C TYR A 204 1.41 -17.78 4.89
N SER A 205 1.20 -18.92 4.22
CA SER A 205 2.31 -19.68 3.64
C SER A 205 2.55 -19.31 2.18
N VAL A 206 3.73 -18.86 1.83
CA VAL A 206 4.11 -18.49 0.46
C VAL A 206 4.89 -19.59 -0.25
N GLY A 207 6.06 -19.97 0.24
CA GLY A 207 6.92 -20.94 -0.40
C GLY A 207 7.26 -20.60 -1.86
N PRO A 208 7.48 -21.63 -2.73
CA PRO A 208 7.82 -21.44 -4.14
C PRO A 208 6.57 -21.11 -5.00
N THR A 209 5.78 -20.13 -4.60
CA THR A 209 4.50 -19.76 -5.22
C THR A 209 4.39 -18.25 -5.45
N LEU A 210 3.27 -17.78 -6.02
CA LEU A 210 2.96 -16.35 -6.11
C LEU A 210 2.64 -15.70 -4.75
N GLY A 211 2.35 -16.52 -3.73
CA GLY A 211 1.81 -15.99 -2.48
C GLY A 211 0.50 -15.24 -2.73
N CYS A 212 0.44 -14.00 -2.28
CA CYS A 212 -0.68 -13.11 -2.54
C CYS A 212 -0.25 -12.00 -3.52
N GLY A 213 -0.63 -12.14 -4.79
CA GLY A 213 -0.55 -11.07 -5.78
C GLY A 213 0.81 -10.81 -6.42
N ALA A 214 1.83 -11.65 -6.24
CA ALA A 214 3.04 -11.47 -7.03
C ALA A 214 2.78 -11.77 -8.52
N PRO A 215 3.44 -11.07 -9.47
CA PRO A 215 3.36 -11.39 -10.89
C PRO A 215 4.28 -12.55 -11.25
N ALA A 216 3.96 -13.24 -12.34
CA ALA A 216 4.85 -14.15 -13.03
C ALA A 216 4.53 -14.18 -14.53
N LEU A 217 5.54 -14.42 -15.35
CA LEU A 217 5.31 -14.80 -16.75
C LEU A 217 4.85 -16.24 -16.81
N MET A 218 4.00 -16.57 -17.77
CA MET A 218 3.59 -17.95 -18.02
C MET A 218 4.12 -18.37 -19.39
N VAL A 219 5.08 -19.30 -19.38
CA VAL A 219 5.75 -19.83 -20.57
C VAL A 219 5.41 -21.31 -20.68
N ASP A 220 4.91 -21.74 -21.82
CA ASP A 220 4.50 -23.14 -22.08
C ASP A 220 3.57 -23.70 -20.98
N GLY A 221 2.65 -22.88 -20.51
CA GLY A 221 1.69 -23.22 -19.45
C GLY A 221 2.28 -23.30 -18.04
N ARG A 222 3.51 -22.85 -17.82
CA ARG A 222 4.18 -22.83 -16.52
C ARG A 222 4.47 -21.42 -16.04
N LEU A 223 4.25 -21.17 -14.76
CA LEU A 223 4.65 -19.94 -14.10
C LEU A 223 6.18 -19.90 -13.95
N VAL A 224 6.79 -18.82 -14.39
CA VAL A 224 8.21 -18.53 -14.24
C VAL A 224 8.37 -17.45 -13.19
N PHE A 225 8.88 -17.84 -12.04
CA PHE A 225 9.09 -16.93 -10.92
C PHE A 225 10.46 -16.27 -11.00
N PRO A 226 10.59 -14.96 -10.70
CA PRO A 226 11.89 -14.36 -10.45
C PRO A 226 12.46 -14.91 -9.14
N TYR A 227 13.80 -14.85 -9.01
CA TYR A 227 14.46 -15.38 -7.80
C TYR A 227 14.15 -14.50 -6.57
N CYS A 228 14.61 -13.25 -6.59
CA CYS A 228 14.28 -12.20 -5.62
C CYS A 228 14.67 -10.83 -6.19
N TYR A 229 14.29 -9.75 -5.53
CA TYR A 229 14.75 -8.44 -5.96
C TYR A 229 16.28 -8.32 -5.82
N GLU A 230 16.89 -7.58 -6.75
CA GLU A 230 18.31 -7.23 -6.76
C GLU A 230 18.52 -5.82 -6.18
N ARG A 231 17.62 -4.90 -6.53
CA ARG A 231 17.64 -3.52 -6.05
C ARG A 231 16.24 -3.10 -5.62
N TYR A 232 16.21 -2.21 -4.66
CA TYR A 232 14.96 -1.58 -4.22
C TYR A 232 15.16 -0.09 -3.98
N GLN A 233 14.08 0.65 -4.06
CA GLN A 233 14.01 2.05 -3.64
C GLN A 233 12.66 2.32 -2.97
N ILE A 234 12.68 2.77 -1.72
CA ILE A 234 11.48 3.30 -1.07
C ILE A 234 11.26 4.70 -1.61
N LEU A 235 10.16 4.90 -2.33
CA LEU A 235 9.81 6.14 -3.01
C LEU A 235 8.96 7.05 -2.12
N ASP A 236 8.01 6.47 -1.38
CA ASP A 236 7.19 7.16 -0.38
C ASP A 236 7.14 6.33 0.90
N ASN A 237 7.12 6.98 2.07
CA ASN A 237 7.04 6.29 3.35
C ASN A 237 6.28 7.12 4.40
N GLY A 238 4.98 6.83 4.54
CA GLY A 238 4.06 7.48 5.48
C GLY A 238 3.69 8.92 5.09
N PRO A 239 2.80 9.62 5.77
CA PRO A 239 1.84 9.11 6.76
C PRO A 239 0.61 8.42 6.13
N LEU A 240 0.36 8.61 4.80
CA LEU A 240 -0.82 8.11 4.10
C LEU A 240 -0.52 7.06 3.04
N ARG A 241 0.71 7.00 2.54
CA ARG A 241 1.15 6.10 1.47
C ARG A 241 2.56 5.57 1.71
N PHE A 242 2.73 4.29 1.45
CA PHE A 242 4.03 3.67 1.21
C PHE A 242 4.14 3.30 -0.27
N THR A 243 5.30 3.54 -0.89
CA THR A 243 5.61 3.11 -2.25
C THR A 243 7.03 2.58 -2.32
N VAL A 244 7.20 1.40 -2.90
CA VAL A 244 8.52 0.80 -3.14
C VAL A 244 8.64 0.37 -4.60
N ALA A 245 9.79 0.66 -5.19
CA ALA A 245 10.22 0.13 -6.49
C ALA A 245 11.18 -1.03 -6.27
N LEU A 246 11.00 -2.11 -7.03
CA LEU A 246 11.81 -3.32 -7.00
C LEU A 246 12.30 -3.64 -8.42
N ASP A 247 13.59 -3.87 -8.55
CA ASP A 247 14.23 -4.40 -9.77
C ASP A 247 14.73 -5.81 -9.52
N TYR A 248 14.42 -6.73 -10.40
CA TYR A 248 14.84 -8.13 -10.34
C TYR A 248 15.99 -8.37 -11.31
N ALA A 249 16.85 -9.35 -11.00
CA ALA A 249 17.88 -9.78 -11.92
C ALA A 249 17.26 -10.38 -13.20
N PRO A 250 17.91 -10.24 -14.37
CA PRO A 250 17.44 -10.90 -15.58
C PRO A 250 17.36 -12.41 -15.38
N ASN A 251 16.31 -13.04 -15.93
CA ASN A 251 16.23 -14.50 -16.00
C ASN A 251 17.18 -15.10 -17.06
N ALA A 252 17.13 -16.41 -17.27
CA ALA A 252 17.99 -17.11 -18.24
C ALA A 252 17.81 -16.61 -19.69
N ASP A 253 16.64 -16.06 -20.02
CA ASP A 253 16.32 -15.50 -21.33
C ASP A 253 16.64 -14.01 -21.47
N GLY A 254 17.25 -13.40 -20.43
CA GLY A 254 17.59 -11.99 -20.37
C GLY A 254 16.40 -11.09 -20.06
N ILE A 255 15.25 -11.62 -19.70
CA ILE A 255 14.04 -10.88 -19.36
C ILE A 255 14.18 -10.37 -17.92
N LYS A 256 13.98 -9.05 -17.75
CA LYS A 256 14.11 -8.38 -16.46
C LYS A 256 12.77 -7.83 -16.00
N GLU A 257 12.40 -8.18 -14.76
CA GLU A 257 11.17 -7.75 -14.12
C GLU A 257 11.37 -6.49 -13.29
N HIS A 258 10.38 -5.61 -13.29
CA HIS A 258 10.28 -4.41 -12.48
C HIS A 258 8.91 -4.33 -11.81
N ARG A 259 8.87 -3.90 -10.55
CA ARG A 259 7.62 -3.68 -9.80
C ARG A 259 7.62 -2.31 -9.13
N ILE A 260 6.45 -1.70 -9.08
CA ILE A 260 6.13 -0.63 -8.13
C ILE A 260 4.94 -1.10 -7.31
N ILE A 261 5.11 -1.15 -5.99
CA ILE A 261 4.06 -1.55 -5.04
C ILE A 261 3.70 -0.33 -4.21
N THR A 262 2.40 -0.02 -4.13
CA THR A 262 1.89 1.12 -3.37
C THR A 262 0.77 0.64 -2.45
N LEU A 263 0.81 1.07 -1.18
CA LEU A 263 -0.24 0.82 -0.19
C LEU A 263 -0.66 2.14 0.44
N ASP A 264 -1.96 2.44 0.42
CA ASP A 264 -2.55 3.63 1.03
C ASP A 264 -3.22 3.32 2.37
N LYS A 265 -3.34 4.33 3.22
CA LYS A 265 -4.15 4.26 4.43
C LYS A 265 -5.59 3.83 4.10
N GLY A 266 -6.15 2.95 4.90
CA GLY A 266 -7.54 2.47 4.81
C GLY A 266 -7.79 1.39 3.76
N MET A 267 -6.86 1.15 2.84
CA MET A 267 -7.00 0.17 1.76
C MET A 267 -6.62 -1.24 2.23
N HIS A 268 -7.41 -2.24 1.82
CA HIS A 268 -7.04 -3.64 1.96
C HIS A 268 -6.15 -4.13 0.81
N LEU A 269 -6.20 -3.44 -0.34
CA LEU A 269 -5.45 -3.85 -1.52
C LEU A 269 -4.28 -2.91 -1.79
N ASN A 270 -3.14 -3.52 -2.10
CA ASN A 270 -1.98 -2.84 -2.67
C ASN A 270 -2.19 -2.64 -4.18
N ARG A 271 -1.72 -1.54 -4.72
CA ARG A 271 -1.58 -1.34 -6.16
C ARG A 271 -0.23 -1.88 -6.61
N MET A 272 -0.23 -2.84 -7.53
CA MET A 272 0.95 -3.38 -8.19
C MET A 272 1.02 -2.83 -9.62
N THR A 273 2.12 -2.21 -9.97
CA THR A 273 2.47 -1.92 -11.37
C THR A 273 3.70 -2.73 -11.74
N VAL A 274 3.56 -3.63 -12.70
CA VAL A 274 4.64 -4.51 -13.18
C VAL A 274 4.93 -4.24 -14.64
N TRP A 275 6.19 -4.36 -15.05
CA TRP A 275 6.62 -4.40 -16.44
C TRP A 275 7.88 -5.23 -16.59
N TYR A 276 8.16 -5.64 -17.82
CA TYR A 276 9.32 -6.47 -18.14
C TYR A 276 10.08 -5.91 -19.34
N ASP A 277 11.39 -5.79 -19.19
CA ASP A 277 12.30 -5.52 -20.29
C ASP A 277 12.78 -6.82 -20.92
N GLY A 278 13.07 -6.80 -22.22
CA GLY A 278 13.65 -7.94 -22.93
C GLY A 278 12.67 -8.95 -23.51
N ILE A 279 11.34 -8.75 -23.40
CA ILE A 279 10.35 -9.62 -24.04
C ILE A 279 10.39 -9.43 -25.56
N GLN A 280 10.76 -10.50 -26.30
CA GLN A 280 10.89 -10.49 -27.75
C GLN A 280 9.59 -10.95 -28.48
N GLN A 281 8.85 -11.84 -27.86
CA GLN A 281 7.59 -12.38 -28.39
C GLN A 281 6.50 -12.24 -27.31
N PRO A 282 5.22 -12.12 -27.70
CA PRO A 282 4.14 -12.08 -26.74
C PRO A 282 4.18 -13.28 -25.81
N VAL A 283 3.96 -13.03 -24.53
CA VAL A 283 3.93 -14.04 -23.47
C VAL A 283 2.71 -13.76 -22.57
N ALA A 284 2.22 -14.74 -21.81
CA ALA A 284 1.18 -14.48 -20.87
C ALA A 284 1.77 -13.93 -19.55
N LEU A 285 1.15 -12.87 -19.01
CA LEU A 285 1.41 -12.36 -17.67
C LEU A 285 0.31 -12.89 -16.74
N ALA A 286 0.70 -13.51 -15.64
CA ALA A 286 -0.21 -14.03 -14.62
C ALA A 286 0.02 -13.33 -13.27
N SER A 287 -1.05 -13.19 -12.50
CA SER A 287 -1.01 -12.88 -11.08
C SER A 287 -2.23 -13.48 -10.40
N GLY A 288 -2.18 -13.65 -9.08
CA GLY A 288 -3.28 -14.25 -8.34
C GLY A 288 -2.86 -14.63 -6.93
N VAL A 289 -3.47 -15.68 -6.39
CA VAL A 289 -3.23 -16.12 -5.01
C VAL A 289 -2.95 -17.63 -4.96
N VAL A 290 -2.07 -18.06 -4.06
CA VAL A 290 -1.84 -19.47 -3.80
C VAL A 290 -3.03 -20.06 -3.03
N LEU A 291 -3.35 -21.34 -3.31
CA LEU A 291 -4.45 -22.06 -2.69
C LEU A 291 -3.89 -23.19 -1.79
N HIS A 292 -4.20 -23.16 -0.51
CA HIS A 292 -3.83 -24.16 0.48
C HIS A 292 -4.95 -25.16 0.76
N GLY A 293 -6.11 -25.04 0.10
CA GLY A 293 -7.27 -25.91 0.17
C GLY A 293 -8.21 -25.71 -1.00
N ASP A 294 -9.30 -26.49 -1.03
CA ASP A 294 -10.26 -26.49 -2.15
C ASP A 294 -11.46 -25.56 -1.91
N ALA A 295 -11.78 -25.29 -0.66
CA ALA A 295 -12.94 -24.49 -0.29
C ALA A 295 -12.61 -22.99 -0.30
N GLY A 296 -13.66 -22.16 -0.49
CA GLY A 296 -13.53 -20.70 -0.36
C GLY A 296 -12.85 -19.99 -1.53
N VAL A 297 -12.70 -20.65 -2.68
CA VAL A 297 -12.15 -20.06 -3.89
C VAL A 297 -13.27 -19.42 -4.71
N VAL A 298 -13.08 -18.16 -5.10
CA VAL A 298 -13.97 -17.42 -6.01
C VAL A 298 -13.13 -16.94 -7.19
N VAL A 299 -13.55 -17.30 -8.40
CA VAL A 299 -12.89 -16.94 -9.66
C VAL A 299 -13.91 -16.25 -10.54
N GLU A 300 -13.72 -14.95 -10.78
CA GLU A 300 -14.60 -14.12 -11.59
C GLU A 300 -13.83 -13.46 -12.73
N LYS A 301 -14.53 -12.81 -13.63
CA LYS A 301 -13.96 -12.25 -14.87
C LYS A 301 -12.78 -11.27 -14.64
N ASP A 302 -12.78 -10.54 -13.54
CA ASP A 302 -11.82 -9.47 -13.26
C ASP A 302 -11.15 -9.59 -11.88
N ARG A 303 -11.34 -10.74 -11.19
CA ARG A 303 -10.79 -10.96 -9.85
C ARG A 303 -10.74 -12.41 -9.45
N VAL A 304 -9.87 -12.70 -8.52
CA VAL A 304 -9.82 -13.97 -7.80
C VAL A 304 -9.77 -13.67 -6.31
N LEU A 305 -10.55 -14.39 -5.52
CA LEU A 305 -10.59 -14.27 -4.07
C LEU A 305 -10.47 -15.66 -3.45
N TYR A 306 -9.92 -15.70 -2.26
CA TYR A 306 -9.78 -16.96 -1.54
C TYR A 306 -9.91 -16.75 -0.03
N ALA A 307 -10.65 -17.65 0.61
CA ALA A 307 -10.65 -17.82 2.05
C ALA A 307 -9.62 -18.87 2.41
N ASP A 308 -8.42 -18.44 2.75
CA ASP A 308 -7.31 -19.33 3.09
C ASP A 308 -7.60 -20.09 4.38
N PRO A 309 -7.44 -21.44 4.43
CA PRO A 309 -7.70 -22.23 5.62
C PRO A 309 -6.66 -22.04 6.72
N THR A 310 -5.63 -21.24 6.51
CA THR A 310 -4.64 -20.93 7.53
C THR A 310 -5.34 -20.37 8.76
N ASP A 311 -5.05 -20.97 9.90
CA ASP A 311 -5.71 -20.71 11.16
C ASP A 311 -4.74 -20.08 12.16
N ASN A 312 -5.29 -19.34 13.10
CA ASN A 312 -4.53 -18.92 14.27
C ASN A 312 -4.12 -20.17 15.07
N PRO A 313 -2.82 -20.52 15.13
CA PRO A 313 -2.35 -21.75 15.76
C PRO A 313 -2.63 -21.83 17.27
N GLN A 314 -3.04 -20.71 17.90
CA GLN A 314 -3.39 -20.65 19.31
C GLN A 314 -4.89 -20.84 19.55
N LYS A 315 -5.74 -20.47 18.60
CA LYS A 315 -7.20 -20.36 18.81
C LYS A 315 -8.04 -21.18 17.83
N HIS A 316 -7.49 -21.62 16.72
CA HIS A 316 -8.15 -22.46 15.70
C HIS A 316 -9.53 -21.97 15.23
N ASN A 317 -9.69 -20.66 15.03
CA ASN A 317 -10.97 -20.08 14.67
C ASN A 317 -10.86 -18.78 13.87
N SER A 318 -9.79 -18.62 13.12
CA SER A 318 -9.57 -17.46 12.27
C SER A 318 -9.34 -17.86 10.82
N GLN A 319 -9.53 -16.92 9.92
CA GLN A 319 -9.40 -17.11 8.51
C GLN A 319 -8.73 -15.90 7.87
N ILE A 320 -7.76 -16.13 7.00
CA ILE A 320 -7.12 -15.11 6.18
C ILE A 320 -7.87 -15.06 4.86
N PHE A 321 -8.27 -13.87 4.45
CA PHE A 321 -8.84 -13.64 3.14
C PHE A 321 -7.80 -12.97 2.26
N VAL A 322 -7.65 -13.42 1.02
CA VAL A 322 -6.74 -12.87 0.02
C VAL A 322 -7.46 -12.63 -1.30
N ALA A 323 -6.99 -11.67 -2.09
CA ALA A 323 -7.53 -11.39 -3.41
C ALA A 323 -6.47 -10.82 -4.36
N ALA A 324 -6.75 -10.99 -5.65
CA ALA A 324 -6.16 -10.19 -6.72
C ALA A 324 -7.27 -9.65 -7.63
N LEU A 325 -7.19 -8.37 -7.98
CA LEU A 325 -8.20 -7.59 -8.68
C LEU A 325 -7.61 -6.90 -9.90
N PHE A 326 -8.28 -7.00 -11.05
CA PHE A 326 -7.79 -6.56 -12.35
C PHE A 326 -8.78 -5.58 -13.01
N PRO A 327 -8.81 -4.31 -12.59
CA PRO A 327 -9.83 -3.34 -13.03
C PRO A 327 -9.78 -3.04 -14.52
N ASN A 328 -8.61 -3.20 -15.15
CA ASN A 328 -8.40 -2.97 -16.59
C ASN A 328 -8.72 -4.19 -17.46
N GLY A 329 -9.26 -5.25 -16.86
CA GLY A 329 -9.63 -6.48 -17.53
C GLY A 329 -8.48 -7.48 -17.69
N LEU A 330 -8.84 -8.70 -18.02
CA LEU A 330 -8.00 -9.87 -18.24
C LEU A 330 -8.41 -10.62 -19.48
N SER A 331 -7.55 -11.51 -19.95
CA SER A 331 -7.90 -12.48 -20.98
C SER A 331 -8.73 -13.62 -20.43
N GLN A 332 -8.35 -14.12 -19.24
CA GLN A 332 -9.04 -15.21 -18.54
C GLN A 332 -8.68 -15.26 -17.05
N THR A 333 -9.52 -15.97 -16.31
CA THR A 333 -9.26 -16.38 -14.92
C THR A 333 -9.41 -17.90 -14.81
N LEU A 334 -8.55 -18.54 -14.03
CA LEU A 334 -8.61 -20.00 -13.86
C LEU A 334 -7.90 -20.46 -12.58
N VAL A 335 -8.12 -21.72 -12.20
CA VAL A 335 -7.28 -22.41 -11.22
C VAL A 335 -6.19 -23.17 -11.97
N HIS A 336 -4.94 -22.91 -11.62
CA HIS A 336 -3.74 -23.51 -12.19
C HIS A 336 -3.01 -24.38 -11.17
N GLN A 337 -2.44 -25.49 -11.61
CA GLN A 337 -1.63 -26.37 -10.77
C GLN A 337 -0.23 -26.54 -11.36
N GLN A 338 0.79 -26.36 -10.51
CA GLN A 338 2.19 -26.51 -10.87
C GLN A 338 3.01 -27.00 -9.67
N ASP A 339 3.83 -28.04 -9.87
CA ASP A 339 4.78 -28.57 -8.88
C ASP A 339 4.17 -28.84 -7.50
N GLY A 340 2.92 -29.34 -7.47
CA GLY A 340 2.19 -29.63 -6.25
C GLY A 340 1.46 -28.42 -5.63
N HIS A 341 1.66 -27.23 -6.15
CA HIS A 341 0.99 -26.02 -5.70
C HIS A 341 -0.16 -25.61 -6.64
N ARG A 342 -1.21 -25.02 -6.07
CA ARG A 342 -2.37 -24.52 -6.81
C ARG A 342 -2.49 -23.03 -6.65
N HIS A 343 -2.97 -22.37 -7.70
CA HIS A 343 -3.20 -20.92 -7.71
C HIS A 343 -4.54 -20.60 -8.34
N ALA A 344 -5.26 -19.61 -7.82
CA ALA A 344 -6.31 -18.91 -8.56
C ALA A 344 -5.66 -17.73 -9.27
N LEU A 345 -5.73 -17.71 -10.60
CA LEU A 345 -4.99 -16.77 -11.45
C LEU A 345 -5.92 -15.89 -12.28
N GLY A 346 -5.53 -14.62 -12.44
CA GLY A 346 -5.88 -13.78 -13.56
C GLY A 346 -4.73 -13.77 -14.58
N ILE A 347 -5.05 -13.91 -15.86
CA ILE A 347 -4.07 -14.03 -16.95
C ILE A 347 -4.35 -12.98 -18.02
N LEU A 348 -3.33 -12.24 -18.40
CA LEU A 348 -3.30 -11.36 -19.56
C LEU A 348 -2.46 -12.03 -20.67
N ASN A 349 -3.11 -12.49 -21.71
CA ASN A 349 -2.45 -13.06 -22.88
C ASN A 349 -1.80 -11.93 -23.73
N ASP A 350 -0.92 -12.31 -24.65
CA ASP A 350 -0.27 -11.38 -25.60
C ASP A 350 0.43 -10.18 -24.94
N TYR A 351 0.90 -10.34 -23.71
CA TYR A 351 1.67 -9.36 -22.98
C TYR A 351 3.05 -9.16 -23.63
N ARG A 352 3.49 -7.90 -23.76
CA ARG A 352 4.71 -7.52 -24.49
C ARG A 352 5.71 -6.70 -23.64
N GLY A 353 5.56 -6.72 -22.32
CA GLY A 353 6.45 -6.03 -21.40
C GLY A 353 5.97 -4.63 -20.94
N GLN A 354 4.88 -4.10 -21.49
CA GLN A 354 4.33 -2.81 -21.11
C GLN A 354 3.89 -2.78 -19.63
N ARG A 355 3.83 -1.58 -19.04
CA ARG A 355 3.32 -1.41 -17.67
C ARG A 355 1.88 -1.92 -17.57
N TYR A 356 1.65 -2.82 -16.61
CA TYR A 356 0.33 -3.34 -16.29
C TYR A 356 0.06 -3.14 -14.79
N THR A 357 -1.11 -2.59 -14.48
CA THR A 357 -1.51 -2.30 -13.10
C THR A 357 -2.68 -3.18 -12.67
N TYR A 358 -2.54 -3.84 -11.55
CA TYR A 358 -3.57 -4.60 -10.86
C TYR A 358 -3.45 -4.40 -9.34
N TYR A 359 -4.35 -5.01 -8.58
CA TYR A 359 -4.39 -4.85 -7.13
C TYR A 359 -4.38 -6.21 -6.45
N PHE A 360 -3.80 -6.28 -5.25
CA PHE A 360 -3.78 -7.49 -4.44
C PHE A 360 -3.80 -7.15 -2.96
N GLY A 361 -4.34 -8.03 -2.14
CA GLY A 361 -4.30 -7.78 -0.71
C GLY A 361 -5.07 -8.78 0.11
N SER A 362 -5.29 -8.44 1.37
CA SER A 362 -5.79 -9.37 2.37
C SER A 362 -6.63 -8.70 3.43
N ALA A 363 -7.39 -9.53 4.15
CA ALA A 363 -8.10 -9.18 5.37
C ALA A 363 -8.05 -10.35 6.36
N TRP A 364 -8.41 -10.10 7.61
CA TRP A 364 -8.46 -11.13 8.65
C TRP A 364 -9.82 -11.18 9.34
N SER A 365 -10.34 -12.42 9.52
CA SER A 365 -11.62 -12.64 10.16
C SER A 365 -11.71 -12.16 11.63
N ARG A 366 -10.57 -11.86 12.24
CA ARG A 366 -10.48 -11.33 13.61
C ARG A 366 -10.33 -9.82 13.69
N TYR A 367 -10.50 -9.13 12.58
CA TYR A 367 -10.43 -7.66 12.55
C TYR A 367 -11.73 -7.08 11.96
N ASP A 368 -11.66 -6.52 10.80
CA ASP A 368 -12.76 -5.76 10.20
C ASP A 368 -13.53 -6.50 9.10
N VAL A 369 -13.09 -7.70 8.73
CA VAL A 369 -13.70 -8.52 7.67
C VAL A 369 -13.94 -9.95 8.19
N PRO A 370 -15.03 -10.20 8.95
CA PRO A 370 -15.28 -11.48 9.60
C PRO A 370 -15.57 -12.67 8.68
N THR A 371 -16.09 -12.45 7.47
CA THR A 371 -16.56 -13.52 6.57
C THR A 371 -16.11 -13.34 5.13
N LEU A 372 -16.08 -14.43 4.34
CA LEU A 372 -15.78 -14.39 2.90
C LEU A 372 -16.76 -13.48 2.14
N ALA A 373 -18.04 -13.47 2.50
CA ALA A 373 -19.04 -12.61 1.86
C ALA A 373 -18.73 -11.11 2.10
N GLN A 374 -18.27 -10.76 3.31
CA GLN A 374 -17.82 -9.39 3.60
C GLN A 374 -16.53 -9.05 2.86
N TRP A 375 -15.63 -10.02 2.69
CA TRP A 375 -14.43 -9.84 1.87
C TRP A 375 -14.78 -9.57 0.40
N GLN A 376 -15.70 -10.34 -0.18
CA GLN A 376 -16.23 -10.08 -1.52
C GLN A 376 -16.78 -8.65 -1.64
N ASN A 377 -17.59 -8.22 -0.67
CA ASN A 377 -18.13 -6.86 -0.65
C ASN A 377 -17.01 -5.78 -0.55
N CYS A 378 -15.97 -6.02 0.22
CA CYS A 378 -14.81 -5.11 0.28
C CYS A 378 -14.13 -4.99 -1.08
N VAL A 379 -13.82 -6.11 -1.72
CA VAL A 379 -13.17 -6.13 -3.04
C VAL A 379 -14.07 -5.51 -4.11
N ASP A 380 -15.38 -5.76 -4.08
CA ASP A 380 -16.36 -5.14 -4.98
C ASP A 380 -16.41 -3.62 -4.81
N ASN A 381 -16.37 -3.15 -3.56
CA ASN A 381 -16.35 -1.72 -3.27
C ASN A 381 -15.06 -1.08 -3.77
N GLU A 382 -13.90 -1.69 -3.55
CA GLU A 382 -12.63 -1.18 -4.06
C GLU A 382 -12.62 -1.14 -5.60
N LEU A 383 -13.12 -2.18 -6.28
CA LEU A 383 -13.27 -2.18 -7.73
C LEU A 383 -14.18 -1.05 -8.22
N HIS A 384 -15.31 -0.86 -7.53
CA HIS A 384 -16.24 0.23 -7.83
C HIS A 384 -15.57 1.61 -7.68
N GLN A 385 -14.82 1.82 -6.60
CA GLN A 385 -14.07 3.05 -6.34
C GLN A 385 -13.02 3.33 -7.41
N LEU A 386 -12.27 2.31 -7.82
CA LEU A 386 -11.27 2.43 -8.88
C LEU A 386 -11.87 2.80 -10.25
N ARG A 387 -13.08 2.34 -10.53
CA ARG A 387 -13.81 2.64 -11.78
C ARG A 387 -14.56 3.97 -11.73
N ASN A 388 -14.87 4.46 -10.53
CA ASN A 388 -15.62 5.69 -10.29
C ASN A 388 -14.85 6.58 -9.29
N PRO A 389 -13.71 7.17 -9.67
CA PRO A 389 -12.92 7.99 -8.78
C PRO A 389 -13.68 9.23 -8.33
N LEU A 390 -13.40 9.70 -7.12
CA LEU A 390 -13.88 10.99 -6.64
C LEU A 390 -13.40 12.12 -7.54
N SER A 391 -14.25 13.09 -7.84
CA SER A 391 -13.84 14.26 -8.62
C SER A 391 -13.23 15.34 -7.73
N ILE A 392 -12.17 16.00 -8.22
CA ILE A 392 -11.40 16.98 -7.45
C ILE A 392 -11.31 18.29 -8.23
N GLN A 393 -11.65 19.39 -7.58
CA GLN A 393 -11.51 20.74 -8.11
C GLN A 393 -10.55 21.56 -7.24
N ILE A 394 -9.65 22.30 -7.89
CA ILE A 394 -8.69 23.21 -7.25
C ILE A 394 -9.06 24.64 -7.65
N GLN A 395 -9.45 25.47 -6.71
CA GLN A 395 -9.89 26.85 -6.93
C GLN A 395 -9.03 27.86 -6.17
#